data_fa843835c76f2e3df8cdbc843a49ba33
#
_entry.id   fa843835c76f2e3df8cdbc843a49ba33
#
_cell.length_a   1.000
_cell.length_b   1.000
_cell.length_c   1.000
_cell.angle_alpha   90.00
_cell.angle_beta   90.00
_cell.angle_gamma   90.00
#
_symmetry.space_group_name_H-M   'P 1'
#
loop_
_entity.id
_entity.type
_entity.pdbx_description
1 polymer ?
#
loop_
_entity_poly.entity_id
_entity_poly.type
_entity_poly.pdbx_seq_one_letter_code
_entity_poly.pdbx_strand_id
1 'polypeptide(L)'
;MKRSMITHAVRCLTLGVAGAAVTLAAGCSDENTGPTTPRMFNQVQRLGNPLVSEVLLAKRSHPTHGSIGPQDDAAVLGPEILSFITGPGSVAGRSAGYANTLGSVLLPDMLVVQTDKDPSTAGWLNWVGLPPLANGWGGRKLQDDVVDLALLAVFGDPFGADPDGAAGKEGLTTDNVAFDSPGVTNTFPYLAPPN
;
A
#
# COMPACT_ATOMS: atom_id res chain seq x y z
N MET A 1 52.26 -40.99 -37.84
CA MET A 1 50.79 -40.98 -37.70
C MET A 1 50.24 -40.42 -36.37
N LYS A 2 50.95 -40.34 -35.26
CA LYS A 2 50.42 -39.85 -33.97
C LYS A 2 50.25 -38.29 -33.87
N ARG A 3 51.00 -37.49 -34.62
CA ARG A 3 50.90 -36.02 -34.54
C ARG A 3 49.62 -35.41 -35.22
N SER A 4 49.07 -36.10 -36.23
CA SER A 4 47.89 -35.60 -36.93
C SER A 4 46.60 -35.73 -36.10
N MET A 5 46.47 -36.78 -35.28
CA MET A 5 45.28 -37.00 -34.45
C MET A 5 45.13 -35.99 -33.33
N ILE A 6 46.25 -35.57 -32.72
CA ILE A 6 46.25 -34.58 -31.63
C ILE A 6 45.80 -33.20 -32.14
N THR A 7 46.24 -32.84 -33.35
CA THR A 7 45.86 -31.53 -33.95
C THR A 7 44.38 -31.43 -34.27
N HIS A 8 43.74 -32.50 -34.67
CA HIS A 8 42.30 -32.51 -34.94
C HIS A 8 41.47 -32.56 -33.65
N ALA A 9 41.93 -33.29 -32.62
CA ALA A 9 41.27 -33.30 -31.32
C ALA A 9 41.27 -31.89 -30.64
N VAL A 10 42.40 -31.18 -30.71
CA VAL A 10 42.50 -29.83 -30.17
C VAL A 10 41.63 -28.83 -30.95
N ARG A 11 41.55 -28.95 -32.29
CA ARG A 11 40.67 -28.08 -33.08
C ARG A 11 39.18 -28.33 -32.87
N CYS A 12 38.77 -29.56 -32.66
CA CYS A 12 37.39 -29.88 -32.32
C CYS A 12 37.03 -29.39 -30.92
N LEU A 13 37.94 -29.47 -29.96
CA LEU A 13 37.71 -28.99 -28.61
C LEU A 13 37.61 -27.46 -28.53
N THR A 14 38.47 -26.73 -29.27
CA THR A 14 38.43 -25.27 -29.32
C THR A 14 37.17 -24.76 -30.03
N LEU A 15 36.66 -25.41 -31.08
CA LEU A 15 35.41 -25.06 -31.73
C LEU A 15 34.20 -25.37 -30.87
N GLY A 16 34.22 -26.44 -30.08
CA GLY A 16 33.15 -26.79 -29.16
C GLY A 16 33.03 -25.78 -27.98
N VAL A 17 34.14 -25.34 -27.43
CA VAL A 17 34.15 -24.36 -26.35
C VAL A 17 33.76 -22.96 -26.84
N ALA A 18 34.17 -22.56 -28.05
CA ALA A 18 33.74 -21.30 -28.65
C ALA A 18 32.23 -21.30 -28.96
N GLY A 19 31.66 -22.41 -29.44
CA GLY A 19 30.22 -22.55 -29.69
C GLY A 19 29.39 -22.52 -28.40
N ALA A 20 29.87 -23.16 -27.32
CA ALA A 20 29.18 -23.13 -26.04
C ALA A 20 29.23 -21.76 -25.37
N ALA A 21 30.32 -21.01 -25.54
CA ALA A 21 30.44 -19.64 -25.01
C ALA A 21 29.51 -18.66 -25.73
N VAL A 22 29.29 -18.84 -27.04
CA VAL A 22 28.36 -17.98 -27.81
C VAL A 22 26.89 -18.28 -27.46
N THR A 23 26.53 -19.55 -27.19
CA THR A 23 25.16 -19.89 -26.79
C THR A 23 24.82 -19.44 -25.37
N LEU A 24 25.78 -19.36 -24.45
CA LEU A 24 25.58 -18.82 -23.11
C LEU A 24 25.47 -17.28 -23.10
N ALA A 25 26.07 -16.58 -24.06
CA ALA A 25 25.92 -15.13 -24.18
C ALA A 25 24.61 -14.71 -24.86
N ALA A 26 23.95 -15.58 -25.63
CA ALA A 26 22.66 -15.29 -26.25
C ALA A 26 21.46 -15.39 -25.30
N GLY A 27 21.65 -15.95 -24.09
CA GLY A 27 20.59 -16.09 -23.09
C GLY A 27 20.33 -14.88 -22.20
N CYS A 28 21.12 -13.81 -22.33
CA CYS A 28 21.02 -12.58 -21.55
C CYS A 28 20.87 -11.33 -22.41
N SER A 29 20.38 -11.44 -23.63
CA SER A 29 19.87 -10.25 -24.31
C SER A 29 18.53 -9.93 -23.65
N ASP A 30 18.56 -9.08 -22.63
CA ASP A 30 17.43 -8.26 -22.30
C ASP A 30 17.10 -7.44 -23.57
N GLU A 31 16.29 -8.04 -24.44
CA GLU A 31 15.60 -7.26 -25.45
C GLU A 31 14.58 -6.37 -24.71
N ASN A 32 15.09 -5.46 -23.92
CA ASN A 32 14.32 -4.34 -23.49
C ASN A 32 14.06 -3.43 -24.70
N THR A 33 13.26 -3.95 -25.62
CA THR A 33 12.70 -3.21 -26.74
C THR A 33 11.64 -2.22 -26.26
N GLY A 34 11.63 -1.93 -24.95
CA GLY A 34 10.84 -0.85 -24.42
C GLY A 34 11.24 0.47 -25.07
N PRO A 35 10.33 1.41 -25.22
CA PRO A 35 10.62 2.71 -25.81
C PRO A 35 11.80 3.34 -25.06
N THR A 36 12.84 3.77 -25.78
CA THR A 36 14.03 4.44 -25.23
C THR A 36 13.70 5.79 -24.60
N THR A 37 12.51 6.30 -24.86
CA THR A 37 12.01 7.53 -24.25
C THR A 37 11.37 7.18 -22.89
N PRO A 38 11.76 7.82 -21.79
CA PRO A 38 11.09 7.64 -20.50
C PRO A 38 9.59 7.86 -20.66
N ARG A 39 8.81 6.89 -20.23
CA ARG A 39 7.34 7.05 -20.23
C ARG A 39 6.98 8.10 -19.19
N MET A 40 6.32 9.16 -19.64
CA MET A 40 5.73 10.14 -18.74
C MET A 40 4.31 9.69 -18.38
N PHE A 41 4.04 9.63 -17.10
CA PHE A 41 2.71 9.28 -16.57
C PHE A 41 2.16 10.45 -15.79
N ASN A 42 0.90 10.76 -16.02
CA ASN A 42 0.17 11.69 -15.16
C ASN A 42 -0.42 10.90 -14.00
N GLN A 43 -0.18 11.36 -12.78
CA GLN A 43 -0.86 10.83 -11.62
C GLN A 43 -2.34 11.24 -11.70
N VAL A 44 -3.25 10.27 -11.64
CA VAL A 44 -4.69 10.52 -11.74
C VAL A 44 -5.44 10.08 -10.49
N GLN A 45 -4.85 9.19 -9.72
CA GLN A 45 -5.41 8.67 -8.47
C GLN A 45 -4.31 8.08 -7.60
N ARG A 46 -4.49 8.11 -6.29
CA ARG A 46 -3.68 7.41 -5.30
C ARG A 46 -4.56 6.96 -4.15
N LEU A 47 -4.13 5.94 -3.45
CA LEU A 47 -4.79 5.40 -2.28
C LEU A 47 -3.72 4.82 -1.36
N GLY A 48 -3.39 5.52 -0.30
CA GLY A 48 -2.50 5.04 0.76
C GLY A 48 -3.29 4.51 1.93
N ASN A 49 -4.12 5.38 2.52
CA ASN A 49 -5.05 5.06 3.58
C ASN A 49 -6.46 4.92 3.01
N PRO A 50 -7.11 3.76 3.14
CA PRO A 50 -8.50 3.59 2.75
C PRO A 50 -9.41 4.61 3.43
N LEU A 51 -10.47 5.00 2.73
CA LEU A 51 -11.50 5.94 3.16
C LEU A 51 -11.06 7.42 3.26
N VAL A 52 -9.80 7.78 3.03
CA VAL A 52 -9.43 9.21 2.98
C VAL A 52 -10.20 9.90 1.85
N SER A 53 -10.11 9.40 0.63
CA SER A 53 -10.88 9.96 -0.48
C SER A 53 -12.37 9.63 -0.42
N GLU A 54 -12.72 8.41 -0.04
CA GLU A 54 -14.08 7.90 -0.15
C GLU A 54 -15.03 8.46 0.91
N VAL A 55 -14.53 8.76 2.11
CA VAL A 55 -15.36 9.19 3.24
C VAL A 55 -15.05 10.62 3.66
N LEU A 56 -13.76 10.99 3.74
CA LEU A 56 -13.36 12.26 4.36
C LEU A 56 -13.31 13.43 3.38
N LEU A 57 -13.28 13.16 2.07
CA LEU A 57 -13.25 14.18 1.02
C LEU A 57 -14.52 14.17 0.20
N ALA A 58 -15.03 15.35 -0.09
CA ALA A 58 -16.12 15.48 -1.06
C ALA A 58 -15.63 15.12 -2.47
N LYS A 59 -16.50 14.56 -3.28
CA LYS A 59 -16.18 14.11 -4.64
C LYS A 59 -15.51 15.19 -5.51
N ARG A 60 -15.81 16.46 -5.28
CA ARG A 60 -15.19 17.60 -5.98
C ARG A 60 -13.68 17.71 -5.71
N SER A 61 -13.20 17.19 -4.58
CA SER A 61 -11.78 17.25 -4.15
C SER A 61 -10.98 16.05 -4.60
N HIS A 62 -11.60 14.99 -5.12
CA HIS A 62 -10.90 13.77 -5.59
C HIS A 62 -9.87 14.07 -6.70
N PRO A 63 -10.13 14.93 -7.72
CA PRO A 63 -9.10 15.26 -8.70
C PRO A 63 -7.88 15.95 -8.10
N THR A 64 -8.09 16.82 -7.12
CA THR A 64 -7.00 17.46 -6.39
C THR A 64 -6.19 16.42 -5.60
N HIS A 65 -6.87 15.58 -4.80
CA HIS A 65 -6.25 14.48 -4.06
C HIS A 65 -5.44 13.56 -4.98
N GLY A 66 -6.01 13.19 -6.13
CA GLY A 66 -5.35 12.32 -7.10
C GLY A 66 -4.11 12.93 -7.76
N SER A 67 -3.99 14.25 -7.84
CA SER A 67 -2.93 14.94 -8.59
C SER A 67 -1.82 15.52 -7.73
N ILE A 68 -2.06 15.86 -6.46
CA ILE A 68 -1.04 16.37 -5.54
C ILE A 68 -0.19 15.24 -4.96
N GLY A 69 1.00 15.59 -4.48
CA GLY A 69 1.87 14.66 -3.75
C GLY A 69 1.46 14.54 -2.28
N PRO A 70 1.81 13.42 -1.60
CA PRO A 70 1.49 13.23 -0.19
C PRO A 70 1.99 14.37 0.72
N GLN A 71 3.09 15.00 0.39
CA GLN A 71 3.67 16.12 1.16
C GLN A 71 2.74 17.33 1.24
N ASP A 72 1.79 17.46 0.33
CA ASP A 72 0.87 18.58 0.25
C ASP A 72 -0.47 18.31 0.93
N ASP A 73 -0.75 17.05 1.31
CA ASP A 73 -2.04 16.60 1.82
C ASP A 73 -2.52 17.38 3.04
N ALA A 74 -1.66 17.54 4.02
CA ALA A 74 -2.05 18.21 5.26
C ALA A 74 -2.47 19.66 5.01
N ALA A 75 -1.77 20.35 4.10
CA ALA A 75 -2.06 21.74 3.78
C ALA A 75 -3.30 21.89 2.89
N VAL A 76 -3.48 21.00 1.91
CA VAL A 76 -4.51 21.14 0.88
C VAL A 76 -5.82 20.45 1.29
N LEU A 77 -5.75 19.25 1.89
CA LEU A 77 -6.91 18.42 2.21
C LEU A 77 -7.30 18.49 3.68
N GLY A 78 -6.34 18.78 4.57
CA GLY A 78 -6.56 18.83 6.01
C GLY A 78 -7.75 19.70 6.43
N PRO A 79 -7.93 20.91 5.90
CA PRO A 79 -9.08 21.75 6.26
C PRO A 79 -10.44 21.12 5.92
N GLU A 80 -10.57 20.42 4.79
CA GLU A 80 -11.81 19.74 4.40
C GLU A 80 -12.07 18.54 5.31
N ILE A 81 -11.03 17.74 5.58
CA ILE A 81 -11.12 16.59 6.48
C ILE A 81 -11.52 17.05 7.90
N LEU A 82 -10.88 18.09 8.41
CA LEU A 82 -11.22 18.67 9.71
C LEU A 82 -12.69 19.11 9.73
N SER A 83 -13.14 19.81 8.69
CA SER A 83 -14.53 20.24 8.58
C SER A 83 -15.51 19.07 8.51
N PHE A 84 -15.17 17.99 7.80
CA PHE A 84 -15.97 16.77 7.78
C PHE A 84 -16.10 16.15 9.17
N ILE A 85 -15.02 16.09 9.93
CA ILE A 85 -15.01 15.43 11.23
C ILE A 85 -15.70 16.28 12.31
N THR A 86 -15.50 17.61 12.30
CA THR A 86 -15.95 18.52 13.38
C THR A 86 -17.07 19.48 13.00
N GLY A 87 -17.37 19.62 11.70
CA GLY A 87 -18.26 20.64 11.19
C GLY A 87 -19.69 20.55 11.74
N PRO A 88 -20.45 21.66 11.73
CA PRO A 88 -21.87 21.67 12.09
C PRO A 88 -22.65 20.64 11.26
N GLY A 89 -23.33 19.71 11.92
CA GLY A 89 -24.06 18.63 11.27
C GLY A 89 -23.16 17.51 10.70
N SER A 90 -21.88 17.49 11.06
CA SER A 90 -20.98 16.40 10.73
C SER A 90 -21.52 15.06 11.18
N VAL A 91 -21.47 14.07 10.30
CA VAL A 91 -21.83 12.69 10.65
C VAL A 91 -20.86 12.14 11.70
N ALA A 92 -19.59 12.46 11.61
CA ALA A 92 -18.60 12.05 12.60
C ALA A 92 -18.81 12.74 13.97
N GLY A 93 -19.08 14.05 13.96
CA GLY A 93 -19.46 14.81 15.16
C GLY A 93 -18.39 14.79 16.26
N ARG A 94 -17.11 14.78 15.88
CA ARG A 94 -15.97 14.67 16.81
C ARG A 94 -15.44 16.04 17.20
N SER A 95 -14.66 16.09 18.27
CA SER A 95 -13.95 17.31 18.69
C SER A 95 -12.81 17.68 17.74
N ALA A 96 -12.37 18.92 17.80
CA ALA A 96 -11.19 19.37 17.08
C ALA A 96 -9.91 18.66 17.54
N GLY A 97 -9.82 18.32 18.82
CA GLY A 97 -8.69 17.55 19.38
C GLY A 97 -8.60 16.17 18.77
N TYR A 98 -9.72 15.46 18.73
CA TYR A 98 -9.80 14.15 18.10
C TYR A 98 -9.50 14.22 16.60
N ALA A 99 -10.08 15.19 15.90
CA ALA A 99 -9.87 15.36 14.45
C ALA A 99 -8.40 15.67 14.10
N ASN A 100 -7.69 16.42 14.93
CA ASN A 100 -6.26 16.67 14.76
C ASN A 100 -5.44 15.38 14.95
N THR A 101 -5.77 14.56 15.97
CA THR A 101 -5.13 13.27 16.19
C THR A 101 -5.36 12.35 14.99
N LEU A 102 -6.61 12.21 14.53
CA LEU A 102 -6.96 11.41 13.38
C LEU A 102 -6.27 11.92 12.09
N GLY A 103 -6.24 13.23 11.89
CA GLY A 103 -5.54 13.85 10.75
C GLY A 103 -4.04 13.52 10.74
N SER A 104 -3.38 13.49 11.90
CA SER A 104 -1.96 13.11 11.99
C SER A 104 -1.69 11.63 11.69
N VAL A 105 -2.70 10.78 11.82
CA VAL A 105 -2.63 9.35 11.47
C VAL A 105 -2.92 9.11 9.99
N LEU A 106 -3.89 9.82 9.44
CA LEU A 106 -4.38 9.57 8.07
C LEU A 106 -3.67 10.41 7.01
N LEU A 107 -3.06 11.52 7.40
CA LEU A 107 -2.31 12.39 6.49
C LEU A 107 -0.82 12.46 6.86
N PRO A 108 0.08 12.42 5.89
CA PRO A 108 -0.21 12.27 4.45
C PRO A 108 -0.83 10.93 4.10
N ASP A 109 -1.69 10.90 3.05
CA ASP A 109 -2.33 9.70 2.55
C ASP A 109 -1.31 8.80 1.86
N MET A 110 -0.65 7.97 2.64
CA MET A 110 0.37 7.01 2.19
C MET A 110 0.40 5.77 3.08
N LEU A 111 0.82 4.67 2.49
CA LEU A 111 1.08 3.44 3.23
C LEU A 111 2.45 3.50 3.88
N VAL A 112 2.50 3.43 5.20
CA VAL A 112 3.75 3.36 5.96
C VAL A 112 4.19 1.90 6.07
N VAL A 113 5.42 1.59 5.65
CA VAL A 113 5.98 0.24 5.65
C VAL A 113 7.38 0.25 6.26
N GLN A 114 7.67 -0.73 7.13
CA GLN A 114 9.00 -1.00 7.63
C GLN A 114 9.47 -2.37 7.11
N THR A 115 10.52 -2.34 6.29
CA THR A 115 11.01 -3.56 5.60
C THR A 115 11.99 -4.37 6.43
N ASP A 116 12.42 -3.87 7.58
CA ASP A 116 13.33 -4.52 8.53
C ASP A 116 12.59 -5.27 9.64
N LYS A 117 11.27 -5.31 9.61
CA LYS A 117 10.42 -5.99 10.60
C LYS A 117 9.88 -7.32 10.08
N ASP A 118 9.50 -8.17 11.01
CA ASP A 118 8.86 -9.45 10.69
C ASP A 118 7.50 -9.21 10.00
N PRO A 119 7.32 -9.65 8.75
CA PRO A 119 6.08 -9.43 8.00
C PRO A 119 4.85 -10.08 8.66
N SER A 120 5.02 -11.11 9.50
CA SER A 120 3.89 -11.75 10.21
C SER A 120 3.22 -10.80 11.21
N THR A 121 3.94 -9.78 11.69
CA THR A 121 3.43 -8.79 12.64
C THR A 121 2.99 -7.48 11.96
N ALA A 122 3.07 -7.40 10.63
CA ALA A 122 2.54 -6.28 9.86
C ALA A 122 1.03 -6.12 10.07
N GLY A 123 0.57 -4.90 9.99
CA GLY A 123 -0.85 -4.59 10.00
C GLY A 123 -1.09 -3.13 9.72
N TRP A 124 -2.19 -2.85 9.03
CA TRP A 124 -2.54 -1.49 8.70
C TRP A 124 -2.74 -0.65 9.98
N LEU A 125 -2.18 0.53 10.01
CA LEU A 125 -2.13 1.44 11.15
C LEU A 125 -1.40 0.93 12.42
N ASN A 126 -0.80 -0.27 12.41
CA ASN A 126 -0.07 -0.78 13.58
C ASN A 126 1.08 0.13 14.02
N TRP A 127 1.63 0.96 13.12
CA TRP A 127 2.66 1.94 13.43
C TRP A 127 2.20 3.06 14.39
N VAL A 128 0.90 3.25 14.54
CA VAL A 128 0.32 4.23 15.48
C VAL A 128 0.65 3.86 16.93
N GLY A 129 0.82 2.56 17.21
CA GLY A 129 1.25 2.09 18.53
C GLY A 129 0.23 2.22 19.64
N LEU A 130 -1.04 2.51 19.32
CA LEU A 130 -2.14 2.62 20.28
C LEU A 130 -3.03 1.38 20.23
N PRO A 131 -3.52 0.84 21.36
CA PRO A 131 -4.49 -0.23 21.35
C PRO A 131 -5.77 0.17 20.60
N PRO A 132 -6.36 -0.71 19.77
CA PRO A 132 -5.94 -2.08 19.44
C PRO A 132 -4.78 -2.17 18.41
N LEU A 133 -4.25 -1.04 17.94
CA LEU A 133 -3.24 -0.91 16.88
C LEU A 133 -1.82 -0.89 17.47
N ALA A 134 -1.47 -1.89 18.28
CA ALA A 134 -0.35 -1.78 19.22
C ALA A 134 0.97 -2.38 18.76
N ASN A 135 1.09 -2.93 17.55
CA ASN A 135 2.31 -3.65 17.13
C ASN A 135 3.44 -2.77 16.58
N GLY A 136 3.21 -1.48 16.50
CA GLY A 136 4.27 -0.49 16.30
C GLY A 136 4.93 -0.44 14.92
N TRP A 137 4.40 -1.11 13.89
CA TRP A 137 4.88 -0.93 12.52
C TRP A 137 3.78 -1.16 11.48
N GLY A 138 4.00 -0.59 10.30
CA GLY A 138 3.01 -0.51 9.24
C GLY A 138 3.04 -1.70 8.29
N GLY A 139 2.57 -1.46 7.10
CA GLY A 139 2.25 -2.45 6.10
C GLY A 139 0.75 -2.72 6.07
N ARG A 140 0.34 -3.56 5.14
CA ARG A 140 -1.04 -4.00 4.99
C ARG A 140 -1.04 -5.43 4.48
N LYS A 141 -1.62 -6.32 5.24
CA LYS A 141 -1.83 -7.71 4.83
C LYS A 141 -3.09 -7.81 3.98
N LEU A 142 -3.18 -8.87 3.18
CA LEU A 142 -4.39 -9.16 2.39
C LEU A 142 -5.62 -9.45 3.27
N GLN A 143 -5.38 -9.87 4.52
CA GLN A 143 -6.43 -10.18 5.50
C GLN A 143 -6.85 -8.97 6.35
N ASP A 144 -6.13 -7.85 6.27
CA ASP A 144 -6.47 -6.69 7.09
C ASP A 144 -7.82 -6.11 6.64
N ASP A 145 -8.74 -6.04 7.57
CA ASP A 145 -10.01 -5.34 7.39
C ASP A 145 -9.78 -3.83 7.49
N VAL A 146 -9.32 -3.26 6.39
CA VAL A 146 -8.90 -1.85 6.36
C VAL A 146 -10.09 -0.89 6.40
N VAL A 147 -11.24 -1.32 5.94
CA VAL A 147 -12.46 -0.49 5.93
C VAL A 147 -13.00 -0.35 7.33
N ASP A 148 -13.22 -1.46 8.04
CA ASP A 148 -13.69 -1.44 9.42
C ASP A 148 -12.72 -0.70 10.34
N LEU A 149 -11.41 -0.91 10.18
CA LEU A 149 -10.41 -0.18 10.96
C LEU A 149 -10.42 1.33 10.68
N ALA A 150 -10.64 1.73 9.44
CA ALA A 150 -10.76 3.14 9.08
C ALA A 150 -12.06 3.76 9.60
N LEU A 151 -13.18 3.05 9.47
CA LEU A 151 -14.47 3.48 10.02
C LEU A 151 -14.41 3.58 11.54
N LEU A 152 -13.79 2.62 12.21
CA LEU A 152 -13.55 2.65 13.65
C LEU A 152 -12.71 3.89 14.03
N ALA A 153 -11.67 4.21 13.26
CA ALA A 153 -10.84 5.38 13.52
C ALA A 153 -11.61 6.70 13.35
N VAL A 154 -12.53 6.79 12.38
CA VAL A 154 -13.30 8.02 12.11
C VAL A 154 -14.49 8.15 13.05
N PHE A 155 -15.25 7.09 13.28
CA PHE A 155 -16.54 7.12 13.95
C PHE A 155 -16.54 6.47 15.33
N GLY A 156 -15.59 5.60 15.63
CA GLY A 156 -15.46 4.95 16.93
C GLY A 156 -14.52 5.70 17.89
N ASP A 157 -14.12 5.02 18.97
CA ASP A 157 -13.19 5.55 19.99
C ASP A 157 -11.93 4.68 20.13
N PRO A 158 -11.20 4.33 19.05
CA PRO A 158 -10.05 3.44 19.12
C PRO A 158 -8.86 4.07 19.88
N PHE A 159 -8.83 5.40 19.98
CA PHE A 159 -7.79 6.15 20.67
C PHE A 159 -8.23 6.58 22.09
N GLY A 160 -9.33 6.00 22.60
CA GLY A 160 -9.98 6.39 23.83
C GLY A 160 -11.10 7.41 23.61
N ALA A 161 -11.82 7.70 24.69
CA ALA A 161 -12.91 8.67 24.64
C ALA A 161 -12.43 10.03 24.13
N ASP A 162 -13.24 10.68 23.32
CA ASP A 162 -12.97 12.04 22.86
C ASP A 162 -12.84 12.98 24.07
N PRO A 163 -11.73 13.72 24.19
CA PRO A 163 -11.51 14.62 25.32
C PRO A 163 -12.64 15.63 25.56
N ASP A 164 -13.36 16.00 24.52
CA ASP A 164 -14.49 16.93 24.61
C ASP A 164 -15.84 16.22 24.86
N GLY A 165 -15.81 14.89 25.11
CA GLY A 165 -16.97 14.10 25.49
C GLY A 165 -17.90 13.75 24.32
N ALA A 166 -17.47 13.96 23.08
CA ALA A 166 -18.22 13.50 21.92
C ALA A 166 -18.16 11.97 21.85
N ALA A 167 -19.31 11.31 21.97
CA ALA A 167 -19.38 9.85 21.89
C ALA A 167 -19.13 9.35 20.46
N GLY A 168 -18.42 8.23 20.34
CA GLY A 168 -18.30 7.50 19.09
C GLY A 168 -19.67 7.02 18.59
N LYS A 169 -19.73 6.72 17.31
CA LYS A 169 -20.95 6.23 16.62
C LYS A 169 -20.76 4.77 16.23
N GLU A 170 -20.91 3.90 17.22
CA GLU A 170 -20.70 2.46 17.11
C GLU A 170 -21.40 1.82 15.88
N GLY A 171 -22.56 2.34 15.48
CA GLY A 171 -23.28 1.85 14.31
C GLY A 171 -22.64 2.20 12.95
N LEU A 172 -21.56 2.97 12.94
CA LEU A 172 -20.85 3.38 11.72
C LEU A 172 -19.40 2.86 11.67
N THR A 173 -19.05 1.92 12.51
CA THR A 173 -17.67 1.42 12.65
C THR A 173 -17.38 0.16 11.83
N THR A 174 -18.32 -0.28 11.01
CA THR A 174 -18.17 -1.46 10.16
C THR A 174 -18.93 -1.29 8.85
N ASP A 175 -18.41 -1.86 7.78
CA ASP A 175 -19.12 -1.97 6.49
C ASP A 175 -19.97 -3.26 6.41
N ASN A 176 -19.93 -4.10 7.44
CA ASN A 176 -20.60 -5.39 7.51
C ASN A 176 -20.14 -6.40 6.44
N VAL A 177 -18.93 -6.24 5.91
CA VAL A 177 -18.33 -7.19 4.99
C VAL A 177 -17.23 -7.95 5.72
N ALA A 178 -17.46 -9.23 5.97
CA ALA A 178 -16.46 -10.09 6.60
C ALA A 178 -15.39 -10.53 5.59
N PHE A 179 -14.21 -10.87 6.14
CA PHE A 179 -13.14 -11.48 5.34
C PHE A 179 -13.64 -12.75 4.64
N ASP A 180 -13.45 -12.82 3.32
CA ASP A 180 -13.80 -13.99 2.52
C ASP A 180 -12.71 -15.07 2.67
N SER A 181 -13.04 -16.15 3.36
CA SER A 181 -12.15 -17.31 3.52
C SER A 181 -12.67 -18.45 2.60
N PRO A 182 -11.86 -18.95 1.65
CA PRO A 182 -10.39 -18.93 1.60
C PRO A 182 -9.76 -17.89 0.67
N GLY A 183 -10.22 -16.68 0.63
CA GLY A 183 -9.82 -15.63 -0.31
C GLY A 183 -8.31 -15.35 -0.44
N VAL A 184 -7.46 -15.82 0.51
CA VAL A 184 -6.00 -15.67 0.43
C VAL A 184 -5.26 -16.95 0.81
N THR A 185 -4.04 -17.10 0.27
CA THR A 185 -3.13 -18.22 0.55
C THR A 185 -1.77 -17.68 0.98
N ASN A 186 -0.92 -18.54 1.58
CA ASN A 186 0.45 -18.20 1.91
C ASN A 186 1.45 -18.44 0.77
N THR A 187 0.96 -18.83 -0.41
CA THR A 187 1.77 -19.13 -1.60
C THR A 187 1.38 -18.19 -2.72
N PHE A 188 2.39 -17.68 -3.47
CA PHE A 188 2.11 -16.87 -4.66
C PHE A 188 1.17 -17.64 -5.63
N PRO A 189 0.13 -17.00 -6.19
CA PRO A 189 -0.15 -15.57 -6.24
C PRO A 189 -0.88 -14.98 -5.01
N TYR A 190 -0.96 -15.67 -3.89
CA TYR A 190 -1.56 -15.28 -2.62
C TYR A 190 -3.09 -15.15 -2.62
N LEU A 191 -3.73 -14.98 -3.75
CA LEU A 191 -5.18 -14.94 -3.90
C LEU A 191 -5.70 -16.33 -4.26
N ALA A 192 -6.83 -16.70 -3.68
CA ALA A 192 -7.58 -17.88 -4.11
C ALA A 192 -8.14 -17.66 -5.53
N PRO A 193 -8.49 -18.75 -6.25
CA PRO A 193 -9.27 -18.63 -7.46
C PRO A 193 -10.57 -17.85 -7.21
N PRO A 194 -11.07 -17.13 -8.21
CA PRO A 194 -12.36 -16.45 -8.08
C PRO A 194 -13.48 -17.46 -7.84
N ASN A 195 -14.46 -17.05 -7.04
CA ASN A 195 -15.68 -17.83 -6.77
C ASN A 195 -16.57 -17.92 -8.01
#